data_dcc0855b4f5d8adcea089b9a7b3d25f3
#
_entry.id   dcc0855b4f5d8adcea089b9a7b3d25f3
#
_cell.length_a   1.000
_cell.length_b   1.000
_cell.length_c   1.000
_cell.angle_alpha   90.00
_cell.angle_beta   90.00
_cell.angle_gamma   90.00
#
_symmetry.space_group_name_H-M   'P 1'
#
loop_
_entity.id
_entity.type
_entity.pdbx_description
1 polymer ?
#
loop_
_entity_poly.entity_id
_entity_poly.type
_entity_poly.pdbx_seq_one_letter_code
_entity_poly.pdbx_strand_id
1 'polypeptide(L)'
;MKKNLLIVAVVTGLVMMGNSTKAQMKIGYVSLQELIPTMPEYRKADTALNDYQTALQQNFEDMRREYAEKDSLLSSKDTVKFTRAQIEIKRREVGELLIKLQGWNQQAQQLYQQKQQDLIAPIQKKAVDAIQAVAKENGYTYVLNKETLLVSPPAEDMLPLVKKKLGIK
;
A
#
# COMPACT_ATOMS: atom_id res chain seq x y z
N MET A 1 51.58 -24.13 50.70
CA MET A 1 50.29 -24.56 50.17
C MET A 1 49.27 -23.38 49.95
N LYS A 2 49.06 -22.51 50.95
CA LYS A 2 48.07 -21.39 50.83
C LYS A 2 48.37 -20.36 49.73
N LYS A 3 49.66 -20.06 49.45
CA LYS A 3 50.04 -19.13 48.37
C LYS A 3 49.72 -19.62 46.96
N ASN A 4 49.89 -20.92 46.72
CA ASN A 4 49.59 -21.53 45.40
C ASN A 4 48.08 -21.61 45.15
N LEU A 5 47.28 -21.77 46.21
CA LEU A 5 45.82 -21.78 46.11
C LEU A 5 45.25 -20.41 45.72
N LEU A 6 45.87 -19.31 46.23
CA LEU A 6 45.50 -17.93 45.91
C LEU A 6 45.83 -17.57 44.45
N ILE A 7 46.95 -18.05 43.92
CA ILE A 7 47.34 -17.83 42.53
C ILE A 7 46.39 -18.54 41.56
N VAL A 8 46.00 -19.76 41.89
CA VAL A 8 45.03 -20.54 41.07
C VAL A 8 43.66 -19.83 41.07
N ALA A 9 43.20 -19.32 42.19
CA ALA A 9 41.92 -18.60 42.29
C ALA A 9 41.91 -17.30 41.47
N VAL A 10 43.03 -16.54 41.45
CA VAL A 10 43.16 -15.31 40.67
C VAL A 10 43.23 -15.62 39.17
N VAL A 11 43.95 -16.66 38.74
CA VAL A 11 44.01 -17.06 37.33
C VAL A 11 42.67 -17.56 36.82
N THR A 12 41.90 -18.31 37.62
CA THR A 12 40.55 -18.78 37.28
C THR A 12 39.56 -17.61 37.17
N GLY A 13 39.68 -16.61 38.01
CA GLY A 13 38.86 -15.39 37.96
C GLY A 13 39.13 -14.53 36.72
N LEU A 14 40.38 -14.44 36.24
CA LEU A 14 40.72 -13.70 35.05
C LEU A 14 40.25 -14.37 33.74
N VAL A 15 40.16 -15.69 33.69
CA VAL A 15 39.67 -16.44 32.52
C VAL A 15 38.16 -16.28 32.35
N MET A 16 37.41 -16.02 33.40
CA MET A 16 35.97 -15.80 33.34
C MET A 16 35.58 -14.38 32.82
N MET A 17 36.48 -13.40 32.85
CA MET A 17 36.20 -12.03 32.39
C MET A 17 36.44 -11.82 30.89
N GLY A 18 36.91 -12.83 30.12
CA GLY A 18 37.34 -12.72 28.71
C GLY A 18 36.25 -12.89 27.66
N ASN A 19 35.03 -13.33 28.02
CA ASN A 19 33.96 -13.52 27.07
C ASN A 19 33.11 -12.25 26.92
N SER A 20 33.71 -11.18 26.38
CA SER A 20 32.94 -10.11 25.76
C SER A 20 32.37 -10.70 24.49
N THR A 21 31.20 -11.34 24.56
CA THR A 21 30.38 -11.65 23.39
C THR A 21 30.05 -10.32 22.73
N LYS A 22 30.83 -9.96 21.71
CA LYS A 22 30.42 -8.92 20.78
C LYS A 22 29.04 -9.37 20.29
N ALA A 23 28.01 -8.71 20.73
CA ALA A 23 26.68 -8.91 20.18
C ALA A 23 26.78 -8.62 18.68
N GLN A 24 26.95 -9.67 17.88
CA GLN A 24 27.06 -9.54 16.44
C GLN A 24 25.72 -9.00 15.95
N MET A 25 25.78 -7.78 15.45
CA MET A 25 24.59 -7.07 14.96
C MET A 25 23.99 -7.88 13.80
N LYS A 26 22.83 -8.48 14.02
CA LYS A 26 22.16 -9.29 13.01
C LYS A 26 21.35 -8.38 12.09
N ILE A 27 21.69 -8.37 10.81
CA ILE A 27 21.02 -7.58 9.78
C ILE A 27 20.30 -8.56 8.85
N GLY A 28 19.03 -8.30 8.58
CA GLY A 28 18.27 -9.04 7.59
C GLY A 28 17.76 -8.10 6.49
N TYR A 29 17.19 -8.68 5.46
CA TYR A 29 16.50 -7.92 4.42
C TYR A 29 15.19 -8.60 4.00
N VAL A 30 14.30 -7.82 3.38
CA VAL A 30 13.04 -8.31 2.82
C VAL A 30 12.65 -7.46 1.62
N SER A 31 12.04 -8.07 0.61
CA SER A 31 11.41 -7.37 -0.50
C SER A 31 9.93 -7.15 -0.22
N LEU A 32 9.53 -5.88 -0.06
CA LEU A 32 8.10 -5.52 0.00
C LEU A 32 7.42 -5.71 -1.36
N GLN A 33 8.15 -5.56 -2.46
CA GLN A 33 7.63 -5.78 -3.81
C GLN A 33 7.30 -7.25 -4.05
N GLU A 34 8.07 -8.17 -3.46
CA GLU A 34 7.79 -9.60 -3.53
C GLU A 34 6.73 -10.05 -2.50
N LEU A 35 6.71 -9.44 -1.31
CA LEU A 35 5.81 -9.82 -0.21
C LEU A 35 4.36 -9.40 -0.47
N ILE A 36 4.13 -8.10 -0.73
CA ILE A 36 2.78 -7.51 -0.80
C ILE A 36 1.88 -8.23 -1.81
N PRO A 37 2.31 -8.53 -3.05
CA PRO A 37 1.45 -9.22 -4.03
C PRO A 37 1.06 -10.65 -3.61
N THR A 38 1.79 -11.27 -2.68
CA THR A 38 1.46 -12.61 -2.18
C THR A 38 0.39 -12.59 -1.08
N MET A 39 0.10 -11.42 -0.51
CA MET A 39 -0.90 -11.27 0.55
C MET A 39 -2.33 -11.42 -0.01
N PRO A 40 -3.22 -12.19 0.67
CA PRO A 40 -4.61 -12.35 0.22
C PRO A 40 -5.38 -11.04 0.15
N GLU A 41 -5.08 -10.10 1.06
CA GLU A 41 -5.67 -8.77 1.11
C GLU A 41 -5.33 -7.94 -0.14
N TYR A 42 -4.11 -8.11 -0.67
CA TYR A 42 -3.69 -7.42 -1.90
C TYR A 42 -4.54 -7.87 -3.10
N ARG A 43 -4.82 -9.16 -3.24
CA ARG A 43 -5.68 -9.67 -4.33
C ARG A 43 -7.09 -9.10 -4.24
N LYS A 44 -7.63 -8.97 -3.02
CA LYS A 44 -8.94 -8.34 -2.80
C LYS A 44 -8.91 -6.85 -3.13
N ALA A 45 -7.85 -6.16 -2.76
CA ALA A 45 -7.66 -4.75 -3.08
C ALA A 45 -7.53 -4.52 -4.59
N ASP A 46 -6.79 -5.37 -5.29
CA ASP A 46 -6.63 -5.34 -6.74
C ASP A 46 -7.98 -5.51 -7.46
N THR A 47 -8.77 -6.51 -7.05
CA THR A 47 -10.14 -6.69 -7.57
C THR A 47 -10.99 -5.46 -7.30
N ALA A 48 -10.98 -4.92 -6.07
CA ALA A 48 -11.76 -3.73 -5.72
C ALA A 48 -11.32 -2.47 -6.48
N LEU A 49 -10.05 -2.35 -6.83
CA LEU A 49 -9.55 -1.26 -7.68
C LEU A 49 -10.02 -1.39 -9.13
N ASN A 50 -10.02 -2.60 -9.67
CA ASN A 50 -10.52 -2.85 -11.03
C ASN A 50 -12.03 -2.58 -11.11
N ASP A 51 -12.81 -3.02 -10.11
CA ASP A 51 -14.24 -2.73 -10.03
C ASP A 51 -14.51 -1.23 -9.93
N TYR A 52 -13.70 -0.52 -9.11
CA TYR A 52 -13.82 0.92 -8.94
C TYR A 52 -13.48 1.69 -10.22
N GLN A 53 -12.45 1.25 -10.95
CA GLN A 53 -12.10 1.83 -12.25
C GLN A 53 -13.23 1.66 -13.27
N THR A 54 -13.85 0.47 -13.30
CA THR A 54 -15.01 0.19 -14.14
C THR A 54 -16.19 1.09 -13.77
N ALA A 55 -16.45 1.28 -12.47
CA ALA A 55 -17.51 2.17 -12.00
C ALA A 55 -17.26 3.64 -12.37
N LEU A 56 -16.01 4.12 -12.31
CA LEU A 56 -15.65 5.48 -12.77
C LEU A 56 -15.90 5.65 -14.27
N GLN A 57 -15.57 4.65 -15.08
CA GLN A 57 -15.83 4.67 -16.52
C GLN A 57 -17.33 4.67 -16.82
N GLN A 58 -18.09 3.80 -16.13
CA GLN A 58 -19.54 3.76 -16.27
C GLN A 58 -20.19 5.10 -15.92
N ASN A 59 -19.75 5.73 -14.85
CA ASN A 59 -20.23 7.05 -14.43
C ASN A 59 -19.97 8.12 -15.52
N PHE A 60 -18.81 8.08 -16.18
CA PHE A 60 -18.54 8.96 -17.31
C PHE A 60 -19.50 8.74 -18.48
N GLU A 61 -19.75 7.49 -18.86
CA GLU A 61 -20.67 7.17 -19.95
C GLU A 61 -22.12 7.57 -19.61
N ASP A 62 -22.52 7.38 -18.37
CA ASP A 62 -23.85 7.82 -17.91
C ASP A 62 -23.99 9.35 -17.96
N MET A 63 -22.98 10.10 -17.50
CA MET A 63 -22.98 11.56 -17.64
C MET A 63 -22.99 12.03 -19.10
N ARG A 64 -22.24 11.33 -19.97
CA ARG A 64 -22.25 11.63 -21.43
C ARG A 64 -23.63 11.43 -22.03
N ARG A 65 -24.27 10.33 -21.68
CA ARG A 65 -25.65 10.01 -22.15
C ARG A 65 -26.64 11.07 -21.66
N GLU A 66 -26.59 11.39 -20.37
CA GLU A 66 -27.44 12.41 -19.77
C GLU A 66 -27.25 13.79 -20.46
N TYR A 67 -25.98 14.17 -20.72
CA TYR A 67 -25.67 15.38 -21.43
C TYR A 67 -26.30 15.38 -22.84
N ALA A 68 -26.11 14.30 -23.60
CA ALA A 68 -26.63 14.20 -24.98
C ALA A 68 -28.19 14.25 -25.01
N GLU A 69 -28.85 13.60 -24.06
CA GLU A 69 -30.31 13.64 -23.93
C GLU A 69 -30.82 15.04 -23.61
N LYS A 70 -30.23 15.72 -22.62
CA LYS A 70 -30.62 17.09 -22.21
C LYS A 70 -30.32 18.12 -23.27
N ASP A 71 -29.18 18.03 -23.97
CA ASP A 71 -28.76 18.94 -25.06
C ASP A 71 -29.66 18.75 -26.27
N SER A 72 -29.97 17.52 -26.66
CA SER A 72 -30.91 17.20 -27.72
C SER A 72 -32.30 17.80 -27.48
N LEU A 73 -32.79 17.72 -26.25
CA LEU A 73 -34.08 18.27 -25.83
C LEU A 73 -34.14 19.79 -25.97
N LEU A 74 -33.02 20.48 -25.69
CA LEU A 74 -32.91 21.96 -25.89
C LEU A 74 -32.75 22.36 -27.33
N SER A 75 -32.20 21.48 -28.18
CA SER A 75 -31.97 21.74 -29.61
C SER A 75 -33.16 21.36 -30.47
N SER A 76 -34.11 20.57 -29.93
CA SER A 76 -35.28 20.10 -30.66
C SER A 76 -36.40 21.14 -30.73
N LYS A 77 -37.34 20.95 -31.67
CA LYS A 77 -38.58 21.75 -31.74
C LYS A 77 -39.51 21.58 -30.54
N ASP A 78 -39.25 20.60 -29.69
CA ASP A 78 -39.97 20.35 -28.44
C ASP A 78 -39.77 21.42 -27.37
N THR A 79 -38.80 22.32 -27.54
CA THR A 79 -38.64 23.51 -26.68
C THR A 79 -39.86 24.40 -26.63
N VAL A 80 -40.74 24.36 -27.64
CA VAL A 80 -42.01 25.11 -27.66
C VAL A 80 -42.95 24.72 -26.49
N LYS A 81 -42.76 23.53 -25.91
CA LYS A 81 -43.55 23.04 -24.76
C LYS A 81 -43.09 23.61 -23.43
N PHE A 82 -41.92 24.28 -23.36
CA PHE A 82 -41.35 24.81 -22.13
C PHE A 82 -41.55 26.33 -22.00
N THR A 83 -41.73 26.78 -20.79
CA THR A 83 -41.69 28.22 -20.47
C THR A 83 -40.24 28.73 -20.57
N ARG A 84 -40.06 30.05 -20.75
CA ARG A 84 -38.72 30.67 -20.78
C ARG A 84 -37.89 30.33 -19.57
N ALA A 85 -38.49 30.37 -18.37
CA ALA A 85 -37.83 30.02 -17.12
C ALA A 85 -37.35 28.55 -17.08
N GLN A 86 -38.18 27.64 -17.61
CA GLN A 86 -37.79 26.22 -17.71
C GLN A 86 -36.63 25.99 -18.69
N ILE A 87 -36.61 26.68 -19.79
CA ILE A 87 -35.51 26.61 -20.76
C ILE A 87 -34.22 27.14 -20.13
N GLU A 88 -34.27 28.22 -19.38
CA GLU A 88 -33.10 28.78 -18.71
C GLU A 88 -32.51 27.80 -17.66
N ILE A 89 -33.36 27.18 -16.85
CA ILE A 89 -32.95 26.15 -15.89
C ILE A 89 -32.27 24.98 -16.62
N LYS A 90 -32.89 24.45 -17.69
CA LYS A 90 -32.35 23.33 -18.47
C LYS A 90 -31.00 23.67 -19.13
N ARG A 91 -30.83 24.90 -19.65
CA ARG A 91 -29.54 25.36 -20.21
C ARG A 91 -28.45 25.39 -19.14
N ARG A 92 -28.79 25.82 -17.92
CA ARG A 92 -27.83 25.81 -16.81
C ARG A 92 -27.42 24.39 -16.46
N GLU A 93 -28.38 23.47 -16.35
CA GLU A 93 -28.10 22.05 -16.07
C GLU A 93 -27.16 21.42 -17.12
N VAL A 94 -27.41 21.68 -18.41
CA VAL A 94 -26.55 21.21 -19.52
C VAL A 94 -25.14 21.81 -19.40
N GLY A 95 -25.06 23.13 -19.11
CA GLY A 95 -23.77 23.78 -18.91
C GLY A 95 -22.97 23.21 -17.73
N GLU A 96 -23.61 22.96 -16.60
CA GLU A 96 -22.98 22.34 -15.43
C GLU A 96 -22.51 20.91 -15.73
N LEU A 97 -23.31 20.15 -16.47
CA LEU A 97 -22.94 18.78 -16.85
C LEU A 97 -21.77 18.76 -17.85
N LEU A 98 -21.72 19.71 -18.77
CA LEU A 98 -20.58 19.87 -19.69
C LEU A 98 -19.29 20.17 -18.92
N ILE A 99 -19.34 21.07 -17.94
CA ILE A 99 -18.17 21.39 -17.09
C ILE A 99 -17.72 20.15 -16.32
N LYS A 100 -18.64 19.36 -15.76
CA LYS A 100 -18.31 18.10 -15.08
C LYS A 100 -17.65 17.10 -16.02
N LEU A 101 -18.18 16.93 -17.23
CA LEU A 101 -17.58 16.06 -18.26
C LEU A 101 -16.17 16.48 -18.63
N GLN A 102 -15.94 17.78 -18.81
CA GLN A 102 -14.60 18.31 -19.14
C GLN A 102 -13.59 18.07 -18.02
N GLY A 103 -14.01 18.18 -16.76
CA GLY A 103 -13.15 17.94 -15.58
C GLY A 103 -13.04 16.47 -15.16
N TRP A 104 -13.86 15.58 -15.71
CA TRP A 104 -14.00 14.22 -15.22
C TRP A 104 -12.71 13.40 -15.20
N ASN A 105 -11.91 13.48 -16.26
CA ASN A 105 -10.66 12.71 -16.34
C ASN A 105 -9.73 13.01 -15.17
N GLN A 106 -9.57 14.29 -14.83
CA GLN A 106 -8.75 14.70 -13.68
C GLN A 106 -9.38 14.24 -12.36
N GLN A 107 -10.68 14.41 -12.22
CA GLN A 107 -11.40 13.99 -11.02
C GLN A 107 -11.35 12.46 -10.83
N ALA A 108 -11.59 11.69 -11.88
CA ALA A 108 -11.53 10.22 -11.85
C ALA A 108 -10.12 9.72 -11.48
N GLN A 109 -9.08 10.36 -11.99
CA GLN A 109 -7.71 10.02 -11.61
C GLN A 109 -7.44 10.27 -10.12
N GLN A 110 -7.89 11.39 -9.57
CA GLN A 110 -7.76 11.69 -8.14
C GLN A 110 -8.54 10.69 -7.28
N LEU A 111 -9.77 10.38 -7.66
CA LEU A 111 -10.61 9.39 -6.97
C LEU A 111 -9.97 8.00 -6.97
N TYR A 112 -9.41 7.59 -8.12
CA TYR A 112 -8.71 6.32 -8.23
C TYR A 112 -7.46 6.27 -7.34
N GLN A 113 -6.63 7.30 -7.37
CA GLN A 113 -5.42 7.39 -6.52
C GLN A 113 -5.78 7.36 -5.03
N GLN A 114 -6.82 8.09 -4.62
CA GLN A 114 -7.29 8.05 -3.24
C GLN A 114 -7.75 6.63 -2.86
N LYS A 115 -8.57 6.00 -3.70
CA LYS A 115 -9.03 4.62 -3.47
C LYS A 115 -7.88 3.63 -3.38
N GLN A 116 -6.87 3.76 -4.24
CA GLN A 116 -5.66 2.96 -4.20
C GLN A 116 -4.92 3.12 -2.87
N GLN A 117 -4.72 4.35 -2.43
CA GLN A 117 -4.06 4.63 -1.15
C GLN A 117 -4.84 4.02 0.02
N ASP A 118 -6.16 4.20 0.06
CA ASP A 118 -7.03 3.67 1.12
C ASP A 118 -6.98 2.14 1.22
N LEU A 119 -6.86 1.45 0.09
CA LEU A 119 -6.80 0.00 0.04
C LEU A 119 -5.40 -0.56 0.30
N ILE A 120 -4.36 0.09 -0.18
CA ILE A 120 -2.98 -0.42 -0.12
C ILE A 120 -2.28 -0.06 1.19
N ALA A 121 -2.54 1.13 1.76
CA ALA A 121 -1.87 1.56 3.00
C ALA A 121 -2.05 0.57 4.17
N PRO A 122 -3.25 0.02 4.46
CA PRO A 122 -3.40 -0.95 5.54
C PRO A 122 -2.66 -2.27 5.26
N ILE A 123 -2.52 -2.66 3.99
CA ILE A 123 -1.78 -3.88 3.59
C ILE A 123 -0.29 -3.68 3.82
N GLN A 124 0.24 -2.52 3.42
CA GLN A 124 1.63 -2.15 3.68
C GLN A 124 1.92 -2.11 5.17
N LYS A 125 1.03 -1.51 5.96
CA LYS A 125 1.16 -1.48 7.41
C LYS A 125 1.22 -2.90 7.99
N LYS A 126 0.31 -3.79 7.58
CA LYS A 126 0.30 -5.19 8.02
C LYS A 126 1.59 -5.93 7.66
N ALA A 127 2.13 -5.69 6.46
CA ALA A 127 3.41 -6.26 6.05
C ALA A 127 4.56 -5.77 6.94
N VAL A 128 4.64 -4.46 7.20
CA VAL A 128 5.66 -3.86 8.07
C VAL A 128 5.54 -4.38 9.49
N ASP A 129 4.34 -4.45 10.05
CA ASP A 129 4.09 -4.99 11.41
C ASP A 129 4.56 -6.46 11.51
N ALA A 130 4.32 -7.28 10.48
CA ALA A 130 4.80 -8.66 10.43
C ALA A 130 6.33 -8.75 10.33
N ILE A 131 6.97 -7.89 9.54
CA ILE A 131 8.43 -7.81 9.42
C ILE A 131 9.04 -7.45 10.77
N GLN A 132 8.49 -6.46 11.47
CA GLN A 132 8.97 -6.04 12.79
C GLN A 132 8.83 -7.15 13.82
N ALA A 133 7.71 -7.89 13.82
CA ALA A 133 7.50 -9.03 14.70
C ALA A 133 8.53 -10.14 14.45
N VAL A 134 8.74 -10.51 13.17
CA VAL A 134 9.73 -11.53 12.78
C VAL A 134 11.15 -11.08 13.14
N ALA A 135 11.49 -9.82 12.92
CA ALA A 135 12.79 -9.26 13.28
C ALA A 135 13.06 -9.42 14.78
N LYS A 136 12.09 -9.02 15.60
CA LYS A 136 12.18 -9.13 17.07
C LYS A 136 12.29 -10.59 17.52
N GLU A 137 11.47 -11.48 16.98
CA GLU A 137 11.45 -12.92 17.33
C GLU A 137 12.77 -13.64 16.98
N ASN A 138 13.46 -13.19 15.92
CA ASN A 138 14.69 -13.81 15.42
C ASN A 138 15.97 -13.03 15.73
N GLY A 139 15.88 -11.98 16.55
CA GLY A 139 17.03 -11.21 17.03
C GLY A 139 17.71 -10.34 15.94
N TYR A 140 17.00 -9.95 14.91
CA TYR A 140 17.49 -8.98 13.93
C TYR A 140 17.50 -7.57 14.52
N THR A 141 18.63 -6.89 14.40
CA THR A 141 18.80 -5.50 14.85
C THR A 141 18.28 -4.51 13.78
N TYR A 142 18.50 -4.83 12.53
CA TYR A 142 18.04 -4.04 11.38
C TYR A 142 17.46 -4.94 10.30
N VAL A 143 16.46 -4.41 9.61
CA VAL A 143 15.89 -5.01 8.39
C VAL A 143 15.94 -3.97 7.29
N LEU A 144 16.60 -4.33 6.19
CA LEU A 144 16.79 -3.47 5.03
C LEU A 144 15.82 -3.86 3.92
N ASN A 145 15.53 -2.90 3.05
CA ASN A 145 14.78 -3.20 1.85
C ASN A 145 15.70 -3.85 0.80
N LYS A 146 15.31 -5.02 0.28
CA LYS A 146 16.12 -5.77 -0.70
C LYS A 146 16.47 -4.93 -1.92
N GLU A 147 15.53 -4.12 -2.39
CA GLU A 147 15.68 -3.31 -3.60
C GLU A 147 16.75 -2.21 -3.47
N THR A 148 17.18 -1.89 -2.25
CA THR A 148 18.26 -0.92 -2.02
C THR A 148 19.63 -1.56 -1.86
N LEU A 149 19.70 -2.90 -1.85
CA LEU A 149 20.94 -3.64 -1.66
C LEU A 149 21.55 -4.03 -3.01
N LEU A 150 22.84 -3.72 -3.20
CA LEU A 150 23.62 -4.20 -4.35
C LEU A 150 23.96 -5.70 -4.23
N VAL A 151 24.12 -6.18 -2.99
CA VAL A 151 24.40 -7.58 -2.66
C VAL A 151 23.50 -8.00 -1.51
N SER A 152 22.80 -9.12 -1.69
CA SER A 152 21.85 -9.66 -0.71
C SER A 152 22.09 -11.15 -0.50
N PRO A 153 22.90 -11.54 0.51
CA PRO A 153 23.18 -12.95 0.80
C PRO A 153 21.90 -13.72 1.14
N PRO A 154 21.63 -14.89 0.56
CA PRO A 154 20.38 -15.63 0.76
C PRO A 154 20.12 -16.01 2.22
N ALA A 155 21.16 -16.18 3.04
CA ALA A 155 21.05 -16.51 4.47
C ALA A 155 20.37 -15.42 5.30
N GLU A 156 20.36 -14.18 4.82
CA GLU A 156 19.80 -13.00 5.49
C GLU A 156 18.42 -12.61 4.96
N ASP A 157 17.85 -13.41 4.03
CA ASP A 157 16.52 -13.20 3.48
C ASP A 157 15.44 -13.58 4.50
N MET A 158 14.68 -12.59 4.94
CA MET A 158 13.59 -12.77 5.89
C MET A 158 12.24 -13.05 5.23
N LEU A 159 12.15 -12.98 3.90
CA LEU A 159 10.87 -13.15 3.18
C LEU A 159 10.15 -14.47 3.52
N PRO A 160 10.84 -15.64 3.59
CA PRO A 160 10.17 -16.89 3.96
C PRO A 160 9.61 -16.88 5.39
N LEU A 161 10.33 -16.26 6.34
CA LEU A 161 9.89 -16.13 7.73
C LEU A 161 8.67 -15.21 7.85
N VAL A 162 8.68 -14.10 7.13
CA VAL A 162 7.56 -13.14 7.11
C VAL A 162 6.33 -13.76 6.45
N LYS A 163 6.48 -14.47 5.34
CA LYS A 163 5.38 -15.22 4.72
C LYS A 163 4.76 -16.22 5.68
N LYS A 164 5.60 -17.01 6.38
CA LYS A 164 5.14 -17.95 7.40
C LYS A 164 4.37 -17.25 8.52
N LYS A 165 4.85 -16.10 9.00
CA LYS A 165 4.18 -15.28 10.03
C LYS A 165 2.82 -14.78 9.60
N LEU A 166 2.68 -14.43 8.32
CA LEU A 166 1.43 -13.98 7.71
C LEU A 166 0.50 -15.14 7.29
N GLY A 167 0.92 -16.40 7.46
CA GLY A 167 0.15 -17.59 7.05
C GLY A 167 0.08 -17.76 5.51
N ILE A 168 1.05 -17.20 4.79
CA ILE A 168 1.13 -17.26 3.32
C ILE A 168 2.05 -18.44 2.95
N LYS A 169 1.62 -19.24 1.99
CA LYS A 169 2.42 -20.35 1.42
C LYS A 169 3.35 -19.85 0.32
#